data_79b67f0f7e1dde6b6cdb460c97aa0b18
#
_entry.id   79b67f0f7e1dde6b6cdb460c97aa0b18
#
_cell.length_a   1.000
_cell.length_b   1.000
_cell.length_c   1.000
_cell.angle_alpha   90.00
_cell.angle_beta   90.00
_cell.angle_gamma   90.00
#
_symmetry.space_group_name_H-M   'P 1'
#
loop_
_entity.id
_entity.type
_entity.pdbx_description
1 polymer ?
#
loop_
_entity_poly.entity_id
_entity_poly.type
_entity_poly.pdbx_seq_one_letter_code
_entity_poly.pdbx_strand_id
1 'polypeptide(L)'
;RVVAERNDSGRLEEGMITTDEPGVYLEGEYGIRTENELICVKAEKNEYGQFMKFENITYAPIDLDGIVPEEMTGREKKLLNAYHKMVWEKISPYLNDDEREWLKEYTREI
;
A
#
# COMPACT_ATOMS: atom_id res chain seq x y z
N ARG A 1 -2.09 -8.99 17.93
CA ARG A 1 -1.01 -9.79 18.55
C ARG A 1 0.14 -8.85 18.78
N VAL A 2 0.46 -8.52 20.03
CA VAL A 2 1.64 -7.71 20.35
C VAL A 2 2.86 -8.55 19.96
N VAL A 3 3.64 -8.07 19.01
CA VAL A 3 4.93 -8.67 18.69
C VAL A 3 5.88 -8.25 19.81
N ALA A 4 6.52 -9.21 20.48
CA ALA A 4 7.52 -8.91 21.50
C ALA A 4 8.64 -8.06 20.88
N GLU A 5 9.03 -6.98 21.58
CA GLU A 5 10.19 -6.20 21.19
C GLU A 5 11.41 -7.12 21.09
N ARG A 6 12.07 -7.08 19.93
CA ARG A 6 13.38 -7.71 19.77
C ARG A 6 14.46 -6.73 20.21
N ASN A 7 15.53 -7.20 20.79
CA ASN A 7 16.66 -6.36 21.21
C ASN A 7 17.35 -5.66 20.02
N ASP A 8 17.03 -6.06 18.79
CA ASP A 8 17.55 -5.52 17.53
C ASP A 8 16.52 -4.63 16.80
N SER A 9 15.38 -4.37 17.40
CA SER A 9 14.34 -3.50 16.80
C SER A 9 14.77 -2.04 16.83
N GLY A 10 14.79 -1.41 15.66
CA GLY A 10 14.98 0.03 15.53
C GLY A 10 13.69 0.80 15.87
N ARG A 11 13.83 2.00 16.44
CA ARG A 11 12.72 2.94 16.57
C ARG A 11 12.50 3.62 15.24
N LEU A 12 11.24 3.62 14.76
CA LEU A 12 10.88 4.37 13.56
C LEU A 12 10.89 5.87 13.84
N GLU A 13 11.55 6.62 12.98
CA GLU A 13 11.65 8.07 13.04
C GLU A 13 11.13 8.71 11.76
N GLU A 14 10.82 10.00 11.82
CA GLU A 14 10.35 10.77 10.67
C GLU A 14 11.33 10.69 9.50
N GLY A 15 10.83 10.41 8.32
CA GLY A 15 11.60 10.27 7.08
C GLY A 15 12.16 8.87 6.84
N MET A 16 12.03 7.94 7.78
CA MET A 16 12.40 6.55 7.54
C MET A 16 11.43 5.89 6.57
N ILE A 17 11.98 5.10 5.65
CA ILE A 17 11.22 4.31 4.68
C ILE A 17 11.27 2.84 5.11
N THR A 18 10.14 2.18 5.00
CA THR A 18 9.99 0.73 5.22
C THR A 18 9.03 0.17 4.19
N THR A 19 9.01 -1.15 4.04
CA THR A 19 8.03 -1.86 3.20
C THR A 19 6.90 -2.43 4.04
N ASP A 20 5.71 -2.52 3.43
CA ASP A 20 4.59 -3.35 3.86
C ASP A 20 4.39 -4.42 2.80
N GLU A 21 4.79 -5.65 3.11
CA GLU A 21 4.99 -6.72 2.12
C GLU A 21 4.39 -8.07 2.56
N PRO A 22 3.10 -8.13 2.88
CA PRO A 22 2.44 -9.39 3.19
C PRO A 22 2.47 -10.34 2.00
N GLY A 23 2.68 -11.64 2.27
CA GLY A 23 2.72 -12.64 1.22
C GLY A 23 2.27 -14.01 1.69
N VAL A 24 1.88 -14.82 0.71
CA VAL A 24 1.57 -16.24 0.87
C VAL A 24 2.57 -17.06 0.05
N TYR A 25 3.16 -18.07 0.66
CA TYR A 25 4.19 -18.89 0.03
C TYR A 25 3.87 -20.36 0.25
N LEU A 26 3.72 -21.10 -0.85
CA LEU A 26 3.46 -22.55 -0.86
C LEU A 26 4.70 -23.26 -1.36
N GLU A 27 5.32 -24.08 -0.50
CA GLU A 27 6.57 -24.77 -0.81
C GLU A 27 6.45 -25.67 -2.03
N GLY A 28 7.35 -25.49 -3.00
CA GLY A 28 7.37 -26.24 -4.25
C GLY A 28 6.28 -25.87 -5.27
N GLU A 29 5.45 -24.87 -4.97
CA GLU A 29 4.36 -24.41 -5.83
C GLU A 29 4.57 -22.94 -6.27
N TYR A 30 4.17 -21.98 -5.45
CA TYR A 30 4.28 -20.55 -5.78
C TYR A 30 4.34 -19.67 -4.54
N GLY A 31 4.67 -18.40 -4.76
CA GLY A 31 4.52 -17.33 -3.78
C GLY A 31 3.90 -16.09 -4.41
N ILE A 32 3.06 -15.42 -3.65
CA ILE A 32 2.46 -14.12 -4.03
C ILE A 32 2.72 -13.14 -2.89
N ARG A 33 3.27 -11.97 -3.23
CA ARG A 33 3.50 -10.87 -2.30
C ARG A 33 2.93 -9.58 -2.89
N THR A 34 2.18 -8.85 -2.09
CA THR A 34 1.77 -7.48 -2.39
C THR A 34 2.65 -6.56 -1.55
N GLU A 35 3.30 -5.59 -2.19
CA GLU A 35 4.31 -4.78 -1.53
C GLU A 35 4.17 -3.31 -1.89
N ASN A 36 4.16 -2.46 -0.87
CA ASN A 36 4.26 -1.01 -1.00
C ASN A 36 5.34 -0.47 -0.08
N GLU A 37 6.03 0.57 -0.53
CA GLU A 37 6.92 1.36 0.30
C GLU A 37 6.14 2.45 1.05
N LEU A 38 6.51 2.65 2.30
CA LEU A 38 5.87 3.57 3.23
C LEU A 38 6.91 4.50 3.82
N ILE A 39 6.59 5.79 3.92
CA ILE A 39 7.40 6.75 4.65
C ILE A 39 6.76 7.08 6.00
N CYS A 40 7.59 7.08 7.05
CA CYS A 40 7.17 7.45 8.39
C CYS A 40 7.08 8.98 8.49
N VAL A 41 5.92 9.51 8.88
CA VAL A 41 5.70 10.94 9.04
C VAL A 41 5.04 11.25 10.37
N LYS A 42 5.16 12.50 10.83
CA LYS A 42 4.44 12.95 12.03
C LYS A 42 2.93 12.98 11.79
N ALA A 43 2.19 12.48 12.75
CA ALA A 43 0.75 12.61 12.86
C ALA A 43 0.39 13.68 13.92
N GLU A 44 -0.70 13.47 14.65
CA GLU A 44 -1.10 14.40 15.70
C GLU A 44 -0.11 14.42 16.86
N LYS A 45 -0.07 15.56 17.55
CA LYS A 45 0.62 15.72 18.83
C LYS A 45 -0.40 16.06 19.90
N ASN A 46 -0.41 15.32 20.99
CA ASN A 46 -1.31 15.53 22.11
C ASN A 46 -0.59 15.33 23.46
N GLU A 47 -1.33 15.23 24.55
CA GLU A 47 -0.79 15.05 25.91
C GLU A 47 0.01 13.74 26.09
N TYR A 48 -0.26 12.72 25.25
CA TYR A 48 0.46 11.43 25.28
C TYR A 48 1.75 11.45 24.43
N GLY A 49 1.98 12.50 23.65
CA GLY A 49 3.20 12.68 22.86
C GLY A 49 2.95 12.94 21.37
N GLN A 50 4.03 12.77 20.59
CA GLN A 50 3.99 12.85 19.13
C GLN A 50 3.66 11.47 18.55
N PHE A 51 2.50 11.36 17.91
CA PHE A 51 2.13 10.16 17.15
C PHE A 51 2.77 10.19 15.77
N MET A 52 3.06 9.00 15.26
CA MET A 52 3.58 8.79 13.91
C MET A 52 2.56 8.02 13.08
N LYS A 53 2.60 8.20 11.76
CA LYS A 53 1.83 7.43 10.79
C LYS A 53 2.70 7.09 9.59
N PHE A 54 2.22 6.19 8.76
CA PHE A 54 2.83 5.90 7.47
C PHE A 54 2.01 6.55 6.35
N GLU A 55 2.73 7.07 5.37
CA GLU A 55 2.17 7.48 4.08
C GLU A 55 2.77 6.60 2.99
N ASN A 56 1.92 6.20 2.04
CA ASN A 56 2.35 5.39 0.92
C ASN A 56 3.14 6.22 -0.09
N ILE A 57 4.26 5.68 -0.56
CA ILE A 57 5.12 6.29 -1.58
C ILE A 57 5.29 5.42 -2.83
N THR A 58 4.62 4.27 -2.89
CA THR A 58 4.50 3.46 -4.10
C THR A 58 3.30 3.94 -4.91
N TYR A 59 3.51 4.20 -6.20
CA TYR A 59 2.48 4.67 -7.13
C TYR A 59 2.35 3.74 -8.33
N ALA A 60 2.20 2.45 -8.07
CA ALA A 60 1.91 1.42 -9.06
C ALA A 60 0.57 0.76 -8.75
N PRO A 61 -0.26 0.41 -9.74
CA PRO A 61 -1.51 -0.30 -9.47
C PRO A 61 -1.23 -1.68 -8.88
N ILE A 62 -2.09 -2.10 -7.95
CA ILE A 62 -2.14 -3.50 -7.51
C ILE A 62 -2.90 -4.28 -8.59
N ASP A 63 -2.35 -5.41 -9.01
CA ASP A 63 -2.95 -6.23 -10.06
C ASP A 63 -4.32 -6.77 -9.64
N LEU A 64 -5.36 -6.29 -10.30
CA LEU A 64 -6.74 -6.68 -10.02
C LEU A 64 -7.08 -8.10 -10.50
N ASP A 65 -6.30 -8.65 -11.43
CA ASP A 65 -6.50 -10.02 -11.91
C ASP A 65 -6.12 -11.07 -10.85
N GLY A 66 -5.30 -10.67 -9.87
CA GLY A 66 -4.96 -11.47 -8.69
C GLY A 66 -5.94 -11.35 -7.52
N ILE A 67 -7.03 -10.60 -7.65
CA ILE A 67 -7.98 -10.29 -6.58
C ILE A 67 -9.32 -10.95 -6.85
N VAL A 68 -9.94 -11.48 -5.80
CA VAL A 68 -11.32 -12.01 -5.80
C VAL A 68 -12.22 -10.98 -5.09
N PRO A 69 -12.86 -10.04 -5.83
CA PRO A 69 -13.60 -8.95 -5.20
C PRO A 69 -14.76 -9.42 -4.30
N GLU A 70 -15.35 -10.58 -4.60
CA GLU A 70 -16.45 -11.15 -3.83
C GLU A 70 -16.05 -11.55 -2.41
N GLU A 71 -14.76 -11.85 -2.20
CA GLU A 71 -14.19 -12.20 -0.88
C GLU A 71 -13.76 -10.97 -0.08
N MET A 72 -13.70 -9.79 -0.70
CA MET A 72 -13.33 -8.55 -0.04
C MET A 72 -14.50 -7.92 0.70
N THR A 73 -14.22 -7.41 1.89
CA THR A 73 -15.18 -6.57 2.63
C THR A 73 -15.36 -5.21 1.93
N GLY A 74 -16.48 -4.55 2.18
CA GLY A 74 -16.73 -3.20 1.65
C GLY A 74 -15.69 -2.16 2.10
N ARG A 75 -15.04 -2.37 3.26
CA ARG A 75 -13.94 -1.52 3.73
C ARG A 75 -12.68 -1.73 2.89
N GLU A 76 -12.32 -2.96 2.61
CA GLU A 76 -11.13 -3.31 1.81
C GLU A 76 -11.27 -2.79 0.39
N LYS A 77 -12.45 -2.97 -0.24
CA LYS A 77 -12.72 -2.40 -1.57
C LYS A 77 -12.54 -0.87 -1.58
N LYS A 78 -13.10 -0.17 -0.59
CA LYS A 78 -12.94 1.28 -0.48
C LYS A 78 -11.48 1.72 -0.34
N LEU A 79 -10.68 0.99 0.43
CA LEU A 79 -9.25 1.29 0.59
C LEU A 79 -8.49 1.06 -0.71
N LEU A 80 -8.73 -0.05 -1.39
CA LEU A 80 -8.09 -0.35 -2.68
C LEU A 80 -8.48 0.66 -3.76
N ASN A 81 -9.77 0.98 -3.87
CA ASN A 81 -10.25 1.98 -4.82
C ASN A 81 -9.67 3.37 -4.55
N ALA A 82 -9.54 3.77 -3.27
CA ALA A 82 -8.89 5.02 -2.88
C ALA A 82 -7.40 5.03 -3.23
N TYR A 83 -6.71 3.91 -3.04
CA TYR A 83 -5.32 3.72 -3.45
C TYR A 83 -5.17 3.84 -4.97
N HIS A 84 -5.97 3.13 -5.75
CA HIS A 84 -5.94 3.19 -7.22
C HIS A 84 -6.28 4.59 -7.76
N LYS A 85 -7.22 5.28 -7.13
CA LYS A 85 -7.51 6.69 -7.46
C LYS A 85 -6.29 7.58 -7.25
N MET A 86 -5.59 7.42 -6.14
CA MET A 86 -4.34 8.15 -5.86
C MET A 86 -3.26 7.82 -6.90
N VAL A 87 -3.08 6.56 -7.27
CA VAL A 87 -2.14 6.15 -8.32
C VAL A 87 -2.48 6.83 -9.64
N TRP A 88 -3.74 6.80 -10.06
CA TRP A 88 -4.22 7.48 -11.26
C TRP A 88 -3.91 8.99 -11.22
N GLU A 89 -4.28 9.67 -10.16
CA GLU A 89 -4.09 11.12 -10.02
C GLU A 89 -2.61 11.52 -10.05
N LYS A 90 -1.73 10.69 -9.49
CA LYS A 90 -0.29 10.96 -9.44
C LYS A 90 0.44 10.66 -10.73
N ILE A 91 0.06 9.60 -11.44
CA ILE A 91 0.84 9.06 -12.57
C ILE A 91 0.28 9.50 -13.92
N SER A 92 -1.06 9.53 -14.09
CA SER A 92 -1.68 9.83 -15.37
C SER A 92 -1.23 11.15 -16.04
N PRO A 93 -0.86 12.23 -15.32
CA PRO A 93 -0.38 13.46 -15.95
C PRO A 93 0.95 13.30 -16.73
N TYR A 94 1.72 12.25 -16.46
CA TYR A 94 3.03 12.00 -17.07
C TYR A 94 2.98 10.98 -18.22
N LEU A 95 1.79 10.40 -18.47
CA LEU A 95 1.59 9.34 -19.46
C LEU A 95 1.03 9.90 -20.78
N ASN A 96 1.34 9.23 -21.89
CA ASN A 96 0.66 9.45 -23.18
C ASN A 96 -0.74 8.82 -23.18
N ASP A 97 -1.51 8.97 -24.26
CA ASP A 97 -2.91 8.55 -24.32
C ASP A 97 -3.06 7.02 -24.20
N ASP A 98 -2.21 6.23 -24.85
CA ASP A 98 -2.27 4.76 -24.78
C ASP A 98 -1.92 4.25 -23.37
N GLU A 99 -0.91 4.83 -22.75
CA GLU A 99 -0.51 4.52 -21.37
C GLU A 99 -1.60 4.91 -20.36
N ARG A 100 -2.30 6.02 -20.59
CA ARG A 100 -3.44 6.43 -19.76
C ARG A 100 -4.59 5.44 -19.83
N GLU A 101 -4.95 4.98 -21.03
CA GLU A 101 -6.00 3.97 -21.20
C GLU A 101 -5.62 2.67 -20.48
N TRP A 102 -4.36 2.25 -20.61
CA TRP A 102 -3.83 1.12 -19.86
C TRP A 102 -3.95 1.34 -18.34
N LEU A 103 -3.44 2.46 -17.81
CA LEU A 103 -3.47 2.73 -16.38
C LEU A 103 -4.90 2.82 -15.85
N LYS A 104 -5.82 3.39 -16.63
CA LYS A 104 -7.24 3.50 -16.27
C LYS A 104 -7.88 2.12 -16.07
N GLU A 105 -7.56 1.16 -16.91
CA GLU A 105 -8.04 -0.21 -16.78
C GLU A 105 -7.51 -0.86 -15.49
N TYR A 106 -6.22 -0.68 -15.19
CA TYR A 106 -5.59 -1.28 -14.00
C TYR A 106 -5.83 -0.51 -12.70
N THR A 107 -6.47 0.66 -12.76
CA THR A 107 -6.91 1.43 -11.59
C THR A 107 -8.42 1.55 -11.47
N ARG A 108 -9.18 0.75 -12.21
CA ARG A 108 -10.66 0.74 -12.16
C ARG A 108 -11.17 0.39 -10.75
N GLU A 109 -12.35 0.87 -10.44
CA GLU A 109 -13.05 0.49 -9.20
C GLU A 109 -13.55 -0.96 -9.25
N ILE A 110 -13.55 -1.61 -8.08
CA ILE A 110 -14.08 -2.96 -7.86
C ILE A 110 -15.15 -2.98 -6.78
#